data_a8b2d202a0f172cd078a867423f90dd6
#
_entry.id   a8b2d202a0f172cd078a867423f90dd6
#
_cell.length_a   1.000
_cell.length_b   1.000
_cell.length_c   1.000
_cell.angle_alpha   90.00
_cell.angle_beta   90.00
_cell.angle_gamma   90.00
#
_symmetry.space_group_name_H-M   'P 1'
#
loop_
_entity.id
_entity.type
_entity.pdbx_description
1 polymer ?
#
loop_
_entity_poly.entity_id
_entity_poly.type
_entity_poly.pdbx_seq_one_letter_code
_entity_poly.pdbx_strand_id
1 'polypeptide(L)'
;MALYAGSFDPITNGHLDLITRTLTFADRLIVAVANNMNKQPLFSVEQRVAFIRDVTGDDPRIEVRAFSGLLVDFAREVGARVNVRGLRAVSDFE
;
A
#
# COMPACT_ATOMS: atom_id res chain seq x y z
N MET A 1 -5.55 -10.78 7.16
CA MET A 1 -4.95 -9.45 6.97
C MET A 1 -4.39 -9.31 5.56
N ALA A 2 -4.65 -8.19 4.92
CA ALA A 2 -4.20 -7.93 3.57
C ALA A 2 -3.05 -6.94 3.55
N LEU A 3 -2.26 -6.98 2.49
CA LEU A 3 -1.13 -6.10 2.28
C LEU A 3 -1.25 -5.47 0.89
N TYR A 4 -1.15 -4.16 0.83
CA TYR A 4 -1.16 -3.43 -0.43
C TYR A 4 0.10 -2.59 -0.51
N ALA A 5 1.02 -3.01 -1.37
CA ALA A 5 2.33 -2.37 -1.47
C ALA A 5 2.44 -1.57 -2.77
N GLY A 6 3.17 -0.48 -2.71
CA GLY A 6 3.43 0.34 -3.87
C GLY A 6 4.26 1.55 -3.51
N SER A 7 4.54 2.37 -4.51
CA SER A 7 5.28 3.60 -4.29
C SER A 7 4.40 4.69 -3.69
N PHE A 8 3.14 4.77 -4.13
CA PHE A 8 2.19 5.79 -3.68
C PHE A 8 2.81 7.19 -3.73
N ASP A 9 3.24 7.60 -4.88
CA ASP A 9 4.04 8.80 -5.06
C ASP A 9 3.39 9.78 -6.03
N PRO A 10 2.27 10.42 -5.67
CA PRO A 10 1.49 10.24 -4.45
C PRO A 10 0.39 9.18 -4.59
N ILE A 11 -0.36 8.94 -3.53
CA ILE A 11 -1.54 8.10 -3.59
C ILE A 11 -2.59 8.76 -4.49
N THR A 12 -3.31 7.93 -5.24
CA THR A 12 -4.32 8.40 -6.19
C THR A 12 -5.69 7.86 -5.83
N ASN A 13 -6.71 8.34 -6.54
CA ASN A 13 -8.07 7.84 -6.34
C ASN A 13 -8.20 6.36 -6.67
N GLY A 14 -7.41 5.88 -7.64
CA GLY A 14 -7.38 4.46 -7.95
C GLY A 14 -6.86 3.63 -6.78
N HIS A 15 -5.83 4.12 -6.12
CA HIS A 15 -5.33 3.45 -4.92
C HIS A 15 -6.38 3.45 -3.80
N LEU A 16 -7.06 4.57 -3.60
CA LEU A 16 -8.10 4.67 -2.58
C LEU A 16 -9.25 3.73 -2.85
N ASP A 17 -9.66 3.61 -4.10
CA ASP A 17 -10.73 2.70 -4.50
C ASP A 17 -10.35 1.26 -4.16
N LEU A 18 -9.12 0.89 -4.45
CA LEU A 18 -8.65 -0.46 -4.16
C LEU A 18 -8.58 -0.73 -2.66
N ILE A 19 -8.16 0.26 -1.88
CA ILE A 19 -8.15 0.15 -0.42
C ILE A 19 -9.57 -0.08 0.10
N THR A 20 -10.52 0.71 -0.39
CA THR A 20 -11.91 0.59 0.03
C THR A 20 -12.47 -0.79 -0.30
N ARG A 21 -12.19 -1.27 -1.51
CA ARG A 21 -12.66 -2.59 -1.94
C ARG A 21 -12.04 -3.70 -1.11
N THR A 22 -10.76 -3.56 -0.78
CA THR A 22 -10.08 -4.57 0.04
C THR A 22 -10.73 -4.69 1.40
N LEU A 23 -11.15 -3.59 1.99
CA LEU A 23 -11.76 -3.61 3.31
C LEU A 23 -13.17 -4.22 3.32
N THR A 24 -13.73 -4.55 2.16
CA THR A 24 -14.99 -5.29 2.12
C THR A 24 -14.80 -6.77 2.42
N PHE A 25 -13.58 -7.31 2.24
CA PHE A 25 -13.32 -8.73 2.50
C PHE A 25 -12.21 -8.96 3.51
N ALA A 26 -11.44 -7.95 3.82
CA ALA A 26 -10.36 -8.06 4.81
C ALA A 26 -10.68 -7.14 5.98
N ASP A 27 -10.47 -7.63 7.18
CA ASP A 27 -10.73 -6.85 8.38
C ASP A 27 -9.59 -5.90 8.72
N ARG A 28 -8.41 -6.13 8.16
CA ARG A 28 -7.23 -5.27 8.36
C ARG A 28 -6.42 -5.19 7.09
N LEU A 29 -5.83 -4.03 6.86
CA LEU A 29 -5.01 -3.77 5.68
C LEU A 29 -3.75 -3.01 6.08
N ILE A 30 -2.61 -3.50 5.63
CA ILE A 30 -1.37 -2.74 5.71
C ILE A 30 -1.10 -2.13 4.34
N VAL A 31 -0.99 -0.81 4.30
CA VAL A 31 -0.56 -0.09 3.09
C VAL A 31 0.93 0.13 3.24
N ALA A 32 1.70 -0.55 2.40
CA ALA A 32 3.15 -0.57 2.50
C ALA A 32 3.77 0.34 1.45
N VAL A 33 4.44 1.38 1.90
CA VAL A 33 5.08 2.36 1.04
C VAL A 33 6.51 1.93 0.79
N ALA A 34 6.83 1.64 -0.46
CA ALA A 34 8.17 1.18 -0.83
C ALA A 34 9.17 2.32 -0.77
N ASN A 35 10.22 2.14 -0.01
CA ASN A 35 11.33 3.07 0.04
C ASN A 35 12.41 2.55 -0.91
N ASN A 36 12.31 2.94 -2.17
CA ASN A 36 13.21 2.46 -3.20
C ASN A 36 14.31 3.48 -3.45
N MET A 37 15.51 3.17 -3.01
CA MET A 37 16.65 4.07 -3.09
C MET A 37 17.12 4.33 -4.52
N ASN A 38 16.75 3.46 -5.45
CA ASN A 38 17.20 3.57 -6.84
C ASN A 38 16.33 4.46 -7.69
N LYS A 39 15.24 4.96 -7.15
CA LYS A 39 14.33 5.85 -7.86
C LYS A 39 14.37 7.23 -7.23
N GLN A 40 14.02 8.22 -8.03
CA GLN A 40 13.90 9.58 -7.54
C GLN A 40 12.41 9.88 -7.35
N PRO A 41 11.90 9.70 -6.14
CA PRO A 41 10.47 9.92 -5.90
C PRO A 41 10.14 11.42 -5.92
N LEU A 42 8.89 11.72 -6.22
CA LEU A 42 8.38 13.09 -6.17
C LEU A 42 8.32 13.58 -4.71
N PHE A 43 7.98 12.67 -3.81
CA PHE A 43 7.83 13.00 -2.39
C PHE A 43 8.65 12.04 -1.55
N SER A 44 9.07 12.50 -0.39
CA SER A 44 9.79 11.63 0.56
C SER A 44 8.85 10.53 1.07
N VAL A 45 9.45 9.49 1.64
CA VAL A 45 8.67 8.41 2.25
C VAL A 45 7.75 8.97 3.34
N GLU A 46 8.26 9.88 4.15
CA GLU A 46 7.46 10.48 5.22
C GLU A 46 6.27 11.25 4.68
N GLN A 47 6.46 11.98 3.60
CA GLN A 47 5.38 12.72 2.96
C GLN A 47 4.34 11.78 2.36
N ARG A 48 4.80 10.71 1.71
CA ARG A 48 3.89 9.74 1.10
C ARG A 48 3.06 9.02 2.15
N VAL A 49 3.67 8.64 3.26
CA VAL A 49 2.95 8.03 4.37
C VAL A 49 1.92 9.00 4.94
N ALA A 50 2.31 10.27 5.12
CA ALA A 50 1.40 11.27 5.66
C ALA A 50 0.21 11.50 4.75
N PHE A 51 0.42 11.55 3.43
CA PHE A 51 -0.67 11.72 2.47
C PHE A 51 -1.67 10.57 2.56
N ILE A 52 -1.17 9.35 2.71
CA ILE A 52 -2.05 8.18 2.81
C ILE A 52 -2.88 8.25 4.08
N ARG A 53 -2.27 8.57 5.20
CA ARG A 53 -2.99 8.69 6.46
C ARG A 53 -4.06 9.78 6.40
N ASP A 54 -3.73 10.87 5.73
CA ASP A 54 -4.65 11.99 5.61
C ASP A 54 -5.90 11.60 4.81
N VAL A 55 -5.73 10.94 3.68
CA VAL A 55 -6.85 10.61 2.81
C VAL A 55 -7.62 9.38 3.27
N THR A 56 -7.04 8.54 4.12
CA THR A 56 -7.75 7.38 4.67
C THR A 56 -8.44 7.70 5.98
N GLY A 57 -8.27 8.92 6.51
CA GLY A 57 -9.02 9.38 7.68
C GLY A 57 -8.70 8.64 8.96
N ASP A 58 -7.50 8.13 9.10
CA ASP A 58 -7.06 7.40 10.31
C ASP A 58 -7.96 6.21 10.63
N ASP A 59 -8.40 5.50 9.59
CA ASP A 59 -9.22 4.29 9.77
C ASP A 59 -8.42 3.27 10.58
N PRO A 60 -8.94 2.79 11.72
CA PRO A 60 -8.20 1.86 12.57
C PRO A 60 -7.93 0.51 11.90
N ARG A 61 -8.61 0.20 10.80
CA ARG A 61 -8.36 -1.04 10.06
C ARG A 61 -7.17 -0.92 9.12
N ILE A 62 -6.67 0.30 8.91
CA ILE A 62 -5.59 0.58 7.97
C ILE A 62 -4.34 0.97 8.74
N GLU A 63 -3.26 0.26 8.47
CA GLU A 63 -1.95 0.61 9.00
C GLU A 63 -1.06 1.01 7.83
N VAL A 64 -0.41 2.16 7.92
CA VAL A 64 0.49 2.65 6.87
C VAL A 64 1.92 2.48 7.35
N ARG A 65 2.73 1.75 6.60
CA ARG A 65 4.11 1.49 6.96
C ARG A 65 5.01 1.65 5.74
N ALA A 66 6.22 2.13 5.99
CA ALA A 66 7.26 2.15 4.97
C ALA A 66 8.08 0.87 5.09
N PHE A 67 8.60 0.38 3.96
CA PHE A 67 9.48 -0.77 3.98
C PHE A 67 10.59 -0.59 2.96
N SER A 68 11.71 -1.26 3.21
CA SER A 68 12.84 -1.33 2.29
C SER A 68 13.14 -2.79 2.03
N GLY A 69 13.75 -3.07 0.88
CA GLY A 69 14.12 -4.44 0.53
C GLY A 69 13.00 -5.17 -0.18
N LEU A 70 12.97 -6.49 -0.03
CA LEU A 70 12.05 -7.31 -0.78
C LEU A 70 10.66 -7.31 -0.17
N LEU A 71 9.66 -7.16 -1.03
CA LEU A 71 8.26 -7.19 -0.59
C LEU A 71 7.91 -8.51 0.07
N VAL A 72 8.42 -9.63 -0.46
CA VAL A 72 8.11 -10.94 0.09
C VAL A 72 8.60 -11.07 1.53
N ASP A 73 9.75 -10.49 1.83
CA ASP A 73 10.28 -10.51 3.19
C ASP A 73 9.42 -9.67 4.12
N PHE A 74 9.02 -8.51 3.67
CA PHE A 74 8.15 -7.64 4.45
C PHE A 74 6.79 -8.30 4.70
N ALA A 75 6.22 -8.90 3.67
CA ALA A 75 4.93 -9.58 3.80
C ALA A 75 4.98 -10.70 4.83
N ARG A 76 6.08 -11.45 4.83
CA ARG A 76 6.29 -12.53 5.79
C ARG A 76 6.44 -11.98 7.20
N GLU A 77 7.18 -10.89 7.34
CA GLU A 77 7.42 -10.26 8.63
C GLU A 77 6.13 -9.78 9.29
N VAL A 78 5.22 -9.22 8.52
CA VAL A 78 3.95 -8.70 9.05
C VAL A 78 2.85 -9.75 9.09
N GLY A 79 3.08 -10.93 8.52
CA GLY A 79 2.13 -12.02 8.56
C GLY A 79 0.94 -11.84 7.62
N ALA A 80 1.14 -11.11 6.53
CA ALA A 80 0.06 -10.89 5.57
C ALA A 80 -0.24 -12.16 4.78
N ARG A 81 -1.52 -12.44 4.57
CA ARG A 81 -1.96 -13.62 3.83
C ARG A 81 -2.41 -13.28 2.42
N VAL A 82 -2.87 -12.07 2.21
CA VAL A 82 -3.39 -11.63 0.92
C VAL A 82 -2.57 -10.44 0.46
N ASN A 83 -2.04 -10.54 -0.74
CA ASN A 83 -1.26 -9.47 -1.34
C ASN A 83 -2.14 -8.81 -2.39
N VAL A 84 -2.56 -7.58 -2.11
CA VAL A 84 -3.48 -6.85 -2.98
C VAL A 84 -2.69 -6.24 -4.13
N ARG A 85 -3.23 -6.38 -5.34
CA ARG A 85 -2.65 -5.76 -6.52
C ARG A 85 -3.68 -4.87 -7.18
N GLY A 86 -3.20 -3.85 -7.86
CA GLY A 86 -4.09 -2.96 -8.58
C GLY A 86 -4.81 -3.71 -9.69
N LEU A 87 -6.07 -3.38 -9.90
CA LEU A 87 -6.87 -4.03 -10.92
C LEU A 87 -6.31 -3.79 -12.32
N ARG A 88 -5.63 -2.70 -12.50
CA ARG A 88 -4.97 -2.46 -13.78
C ARG A 88 -3.94 -3.51 -14.08
N ALA A 89 -3.24 -3.96 -13.04
CA ALA A 89 -2.30 -5.04 -13.20
C ALA A 89 -3.00 -6.32 -13.64
N VAL A 90 -4.20 -6.54 -13.14
CA VAL A 90 -4.99 -7.69 -13.59
C VAL A 90 -5.32 -7.56 -15.07
N SER A 91 -5.72 -6.38 -15.50
CA SER A 91 -5.98 -6.14 -16.92
C SER A 91 -4.71 -6.29 -17.75
N ASP A 92 -3.61 -5.84 -17.21
CA ASP A 92 -2.37 -5.75 -17.95
C ASP A 92 -1.75 -7.10 -18.24
N PHE A 93 -2.00 -8.10 -17.43
CA PHE A 93 -1.35 -9.37 -17.67
C PHE A 93 -2.24 -10.37 -18.41
N GLU A 94 -3.32 -9.93 -18.92
CA GLU A 94 -4.17 -10.78 -19.74
C GLU A 94 -3.63 -10.98 -21.16
#